data_dd707a093946ff17d83cc75c06d7be39
#
_entry.id   dd707a093946ff17d83cc75c06d7be39
#
_cell.length_a   1.000
_cell.length_b   1.000
_cell.length_c   1.000
_cell.angle_alpha   90.00
_cell.angle_beta   90.00
_cell.angle_gamma   90.00
#
_symmetry.space_group_name_H-M   'P 1'
#
loop_
_entity.id
_entity.type
_entity.pdbx_description
1 polymer ?
#
loop_
_entity_poly.entity_id
_entity_poly.type
_entity_poly.pdbx_seq_one_letter_code
_entity_poly.pdbx_strand_id
1 'polypeptide(L)'
;MLGQFQPHLAKSILGKGDSEMPGVLDIKWSPDMLNGSPAFGLVNSVGMAELYVLNNSAEVKVTKLLGVNLGENVLGLSLDWSNRINKSTTPQLTTSSSDGCVQIHQLTQGELTPVCSWKAHDYEAWITAFDNWNTNVVYSGGDDCRLKGWDLRQNSTSPVFSSKRHEMGVCSIQSCPIREYLLCTGSYDEHLLVWDGRQMKQPLADLRVGGGVWRVKWHPRHARLILTATMYNGYHVVDAQHSTDGKMAVIHHYDEDVSLGYGADWCYSDSYDNLIATCSFYNHALQLWQFTMISHDVG
;
A
#
# COMPACT_ATOMS: atom_id res chain seq x y z
N MET A 1 15.83 24.27 3.03
CA MET A 1 14.47 24.80 2.79
C MET A 1 14.06 24.34 1.40
N LEU A 2 13.38 23.21 1.29
CA LEU A 2 12.73 22.76 0.05
C LEU A 2 11.39 23.47 0.01
N GLY A 3 11.12 24.19 -1.08
CA GLY A 3 9.95 25.06 -1.21
C GLY A 3 8.63 24.29 -1.04
N GLN A 4 7.68 24.91 -0.38
CA GLN A 4 6.29 24.44 -0.30
C GLN A 4 5.75 24.22 -1.71
N PHE A 5 5.37 22.99 -2.02
CA PHE A 5 4.74 22.64 -3.28
C PHE A 5 3.34 23.28 -3.30
N GLN A 6 3.11 24.22 -4.21
CA GLN A 6 1.83 24.90 -4.33
C GLN A 6 0.73 23.94 -4.77
N PRO A 7 -0.43 23.85 -4.09
CA PRO A 7 -1.53 22.91 -4.42
C PRO A 7 -2.12 23.10 -5.83
N HIS A 8 -1.79 24.19 -6.50
CA HIS A 8 -2.25 24.48 -7.87
C HIS A 8 -1.73 23.51 -8.94
N LEU A 9 -0.60 22.81 -8.69
CA LEU A 9 -0.08 21.84 -9.66
C LEU A 9 -0.92 20.54 -9.70
N ALA A 10 -1.47 20.10 -8.59
CA ALA A 10 -2.33 18.91 -8.55
C ALA A 10 -3.63 19.11 -9.36
N LYS A 11 -4.22 20.32 -9.34
CA LYS A 11 -5.38 20.66 -10.15
C LYS A 11 -5.09 20.78 -11.65
N SER A 12 -3.85 21.08 -12.04
CA SER A 12 -3.47 21.18 -13.45
C SER A 12 -3.19 19.82 -14.09
N ILE A 13 -2.79 18.80 -13.30
CA ILE A 13 -2.50 17.45 -13.78
C ILE A 13 -3.80 16.69 -14.09
N LEU A 14 -4.88 16.95 -13.37
CA LEU A 14 -6.17 16.26 -13.56
C LEU A 14 -7.04 16.85 -14.68
N GLY A 15 -6.55 17.81 -15.46
CA GLY A 15 -7.28 18.42 -16.59
C GLY A 15 -8.56 19.13 -16.14
N LYS A 16 -8.90 20.25 -16.78
CA LYS A 16 -10.20 20.92 -16.65
C LYS A 16 -11.29 20.10 -17.37
N GLY A 17 -11.66 18.95 -16.81
CA GLY A 17 -12.85 18.22 -17.21
C GLY A 17 -13.72 18.08 -15.97
N ASP A 18 -14.92 18.62 -16.02
CA ASP A 18 -15.95 18.62 -14.97
C ASP A 18 -16.53 17.22 -14.66
N SER A 19 -15.73 16.17 -14.67
CA SER A 19 -16.16 14.87 -14.16
C SER A 19 -15.69 14.73 -12.72
N GLU A 20 -16.59 14.87 -11.77
CA GLU A 20 -16.36 14.49 -10.38
C GLU A 20 -15.90 13.02 -10.35
N MET A 21 -14.65 12.80 -9.98
CA MET A 21 -14.14 11.45 -9.77
C MET A 21 -14.67 10.96 -8.41
N PRO A 22 -15.22 9.73 -8.33
CA PRO A 22 -15.59 9.13 -7.06
C PRO A 22 -14.38 9.10 -6.09
N GLY A 23 -14.65 9.20 -4.79
CA GLY A 23 -13.59 9.19 -3.78
C GLY A 23 -12.62 8.03 -3.97
N VAL A 24 -11.33 8.33 -4.11
CA VAL A 24 -10.26 7.33 -4.26
C VAL A 24 -9.85 6.83 -2.87
N LEU A 25 -9.87 5.51 -2.66
CA LEU A 25 -9.51 4.89 -1.38
C LEU A 25 -8.09 4.31 -1.38
N ASP A 26 -7.64 3.79 -2.50
CA ASP A 26 -6.25 3.34 -2.66
C ASP A 26 -5.76 3.57 -4.09
N ILE A 27 -4.45 3.85 -4.23
CA ILE A 27 -3.79 4.04 -5.52
C ILE A 27 -2.40 3.40 -5.47
N LYS A 28 -2.03 2.66 -6.51
CA LYS A 28 -0.69 2.07 -6.64
C LYS A 28 -0.17 2.11 -8.06
N TRP A 29 1.06 2.57 -8.21
CA TRP A 29 1.76 2.52 -9.48
C TRP A 29 1.90 1.08 -9.96
N SER A 30 1.65 0.88 -11.26
CA SER A 30 2.03 -0.34 -11.95
C SER A 30 3.56 -0.46 -11.97
N PRO A 31 4.12 -1.63 -11.65
CA PRO A 31 5.56 -1.85 -11.74
C PRO A 31 6.11 -1.80 -13.18
N ASP A 32 5.24 -1.95 -14.17
CA ASP A 32 5.58 -1.92 -15.58
C ASP A 32 4.76 -0.84 -16.32
N MET A 33 5.29 -0.35 -17.43
CA MET A 33 4.55 0.54 -18.31
C MET A 33 3.40 -0.22 -18.97
N LEU A 34 2.24 0.43 -19.09
CA LEU A 34 1.12 -0.06 -19.88
C LEU A 34 1.03 0.76 -21.17
N ASN A 35 0.98 0.08 -22.30
CA ASN A 35 0.98 0.73 -23.64
C ASN A 35 2.13 1.74 -23.81
N GLY A 36 3.30 1.44 -23.24
CA GLY A 36 4.49 2.31 -23.33
C GLY A 36 4.45 3.56 -22.44
N SER A 37 3.45 3.69 -21.55
CA SER A 37 3.29 4.82 -20.64
C SER A 37 3.31 4.39 -19.19
N PRO A 38 3.81 5.22 -18.25
CA PRO A 38 3.64 5.00 -16.82
C PRO A 38 2.16 4.85 -16.48
N ALA A 39 1.84 3.87 -15.64
CA ALA A 39 0.47 3.53 -15.32
C ALA A 39 0.25 3.33 -13.81
N PHE A 40 -0.97 3.50 -13.37
CA PHE A 40 -1.39 3.19 -12.01
C PHE A 40 -2.79 2.60 -11.97
N GLY A 41 -3.06 1.83 -10.94
CA GLY A 41 -4.40 1.37 -10.59
C GLY A 41 -4.93 2.13 -9.40
N LEU A 42 -6.23 2.32 -9.34
CA LEU A 42 -6.95 2.83 -8.18
C LEU A 42 -8.22 2.03 -7.91
N VAL A 43 -8.69 2.10 -6.67
CA VAL A 43 -10.03 1.67 -6.26
C VAL A 43 -10.77 2.84 -5.63
N ASN A 44 -12.10 2.84 -5.78
CA ASN A 44 -12.91 4.01 -5.45
C ASN A 44 -14.19 3.69 -4.65
N SER A 45 -14.85 4.76 -4.19
CA SER A 45 -16.04 4.71 -3.34
C SER A 45 -17.32 4.21 -4.02
N VAL A 46 -17.29 3.91 -5.32
CA VAL A 46 -18.41 3.29 -6.06
C VAL A 46 -18.08 1.86 -6.49
N GLY A 47 -17.08 1.23 -5.85
CA GLY A 47 -16.74 -0.18 -6.07
C GLY A 47 -16.08 -0.47 -7.41
N MET A 48 -15.37 0.49 -7.99
CA MET A 48 -14.61 0.28 -9.22
C MET A 48 -13.12 0.11 -8.91
N ALA A 49 -12.49 -0.82 -9.61
CA ALA A 49 -11.05 -0.83 -9.81
C ALA A 49 -10.74 -0.34 -11.22
N GLU A 50 -9.88 0.67 -11.33
CA GLU A 50 -9.63 1.38 -12.58
C GLU A 50 -8.13 1.53 -12.84
N LEU A 51 -7.73 1.39 -14.11
CA LEU A 51 -6.35 1.57 -14.56
C LEU A 51 -6.23 2.84 -15.41
N TYR A 52 -5.19 3.60 -15.15
CA TYR A 52 -4.88 4.86 -15.81
C TYR A 52 -3.46 4.88 -16.32
N VAL A 53 -3.22 5.65 -17.37
CA VAL A 53 -1.87 5.96 -17.89
C VAL A 53 -1.60 7.45 -17.84
N LEU A 54 -0.32 7.78 -17.68
CA LEU A 54 0.21 9.12 -17.83
C LEU A 54 0.78 9.29 -19.24
N ASN A 55 0.14 10.13 -20.04
CA ASN A 55 0.65 10.47 -21.35
C ASN A 55 1.61 11.67 -21.23
N ASN A 56 2.87 11.47 -21.61
CA ASN A 56 3.90 12.51 -21.67
C ASN A 56 3.78 13.31 -23.00
N SER A 57 2.66 14.01 -23.19
CA SER A 57 2.55 15.08 -24.18
C SER A 57 3.01 16.42 -23.54
N ALA A 58 2.96 17.52 -24.24
CA ALA A 58 3.33 18.86 -23.73
C ALA A 58 2.63 19.23 -22.41
N GLU A 59 1.48 18.62 -22.15
CA GLU A 59 0.79 18.62 -20.86
C GLU A 59 0.66 17.17 -20.37
N VAL A 60 1.01 16.91 -19.10
CA VAL A 60 0.79 15.60 -18.47
C VAL A 60 -0.72 15.35 -18.40
N LYS A 61 -1.18 14.34 -19.12
CA LYS A 61 -2.59 13.96 -19.14
C LYS A 61 -2.79 12.56 -18.57
N VAL A 62 -3.69 12.45 -17.61
CA VAL A 62 -4.15 11.17 -17.08
C VAL A 62 -5.31 10.66 -17.94
N THR A 63 -5.20 9.43 -18.44
CA THR A 63 -6.23 8.80 -19.28
C THR A 63 -6.61 7.45 -18.70
N LYS A 64 -7.90 7.24 -18.47
CA LYS A 64 -8.44 5.94 -18.08
C LYS A 64 -8.28 4.94 -19.22
N LEU A 65 -7.74 3.77 -18.92
CA LEU A 65 -7.60 2.65 -19.85
C LEU A 65 -8.72 1.64 -19.68
N LEU A 66 -8.87 1.13 -18.46
CA LEU A 66 -9.72 -0.02 -18.14
C LEU A 66 -10.41 0.20 -16.80
N GLY A 67 -11.47 -0.56 -16.54
CA GLY A 67 -12.10 -0.62 -15.23
C GLY A 67 -12.93 -1.89 -15.08
N VAL A 68 -13.04 -2.38 -13.85
CA VAL A 68 -13.86 -3.51 -13.47
C VAL A 68 -14.69 -3.16 -12.24
N ASN A 69 -15.92 -3.62 -12.20
CA ASN A 69 -16.80 -3.48 -11.05
C ASN A 69 -16.50 -4.60 -10.04
N LEU A 70 -16.28 -4.24 -8.77
CA LEU A 70 -15.96 -5.18 -7.68
C LEU A 70 -17.21 -5.77 -7.01
N GLY A 71 -18.38 -5.18 -7.26
CA GLY A 71 -19.64 -5.61 -6.68
C GLY A 71 -20.67 -4.48 -6.60
N GLU A 72 -21.93 -4.82 -6.35
CA GLU A 72 -22.99 -3.83 -6.17
C GLU A 72 -22.95 -3.25 -4.75
N ASN A 73 -23.05 -1.93 -4.65
CA ASN A 73 -23.09 -1.19 -3.38
C ASN A 73 -21.88 -1.45 -2.45
N VAL A 74 -20.70 -1.71 -3.02
CA VAL A 74 -19.46 -1.89 -2.27
C VAL A 74 -18.50 -0.73 -2.50
N LEU A 75 -17.58 -0.53 -1.56
CA LEU A 75 -16.41 0.34 -1.73
C LEU A 75 -15.23 -0.55 -2.15
N GLY A 76 -14.44 -0.12 -3.13
CA GLY A 76 -13.12 -0.70 -3.38
C GLY A 76 -12.13 -0.11 -2.37
N LEU A 77 -11.54 -0.95 -1.51
CA LEU A 77 -10.74 -0.48 -0.36
C LEU A 77 -9.23 -0.53 -0.62
N SER A 78 -8.74 -1.53 -1.32
CA SER A 78 -7.32 -1.68 -1.61
C SER A 78 -7.08 -2.43 -2.92
N LEU A 79 -5.89 -2.24 -3.49
CA LEU A 79 -5.40 -3.00 -4.64
C LEU A 79 -3.90 -3.29 -4.50
N ASP A 80 -3.41 -4.33 -5.19
CA ASP A 80 -1.97 -4.56 -5.34
C ASP A 80 -1.64 -5.30 -6.64
N TRP A 81 -0.37 -5.17 -7.10
CA TRP A 81 0.15 -5.75 -8.33
C TRP A 81 1.04 -6.96 -8.06
N SER A 82 0.87 -8.03 -8.85
CA SER A 82 1.66 -9.27 -8.71
C SER A 82 3.09 -9.16 -9.29
N ASN A 83 3.36 -8.22 -10.19
CA ASN A 83 4.60 -8.17 -10.99
C ASN A 83 5.65 -7.19 -10.45
N ARG A 84 5.69 -6.95 -9.13
CA ARG A 84 6.66 -6.02 -8.53
C ARG A 84 8.09 -6.50 -8.66
N ILE A 85 8.35 -7.77 -8.45
CA ILE A 85 9.67 -8.41 -8.57
C ILE A 85 9.68 -9.32 -9.80
N ASN A 86 8.76 -10.27 -9.85
CA ASN A 86 8.68 -11.23 -10.94
C ASN A 86 7.89 -10.64 -12.10
N LYS A 87 8.61 -10.20 -13.15
CA LYS A 87 7.98 -9.62 -14.34
C LYS A 87 7.08 -10.64 -15.03
N SER A 88 5.92 -10.18 -15.49
CA SER A 88 4.92 -11.01 -16.17
C SER A 88 4.31 -10.24 -17.34
N THR A 89 4.07 -10.90 -18.45
CA THR A 89 3.34 -10.35 -19.59
C THR A 89 1.82 -10.30 -19.34
N THR A 90 1.37 -11.01 -18.30
CA THR A 90 -0.03 -11.08 -17.86
C THR A 90 -0.09 -10.87 -16.35
N PRO A 91 0.23 -9.64 -15.86
CA PRO A 91 0.22 -9.36 -14.43
C PRO A 91 -1.19 -9.48 -13.86
N GLN A 92 -1.25 -9.82 -12.58
CA GLN A 92 -2.50 -9.86 -11.84
C GLN A 92 -2.62 -8.65 -10.92
N LEU A 93 -3.85 -8.27 -10.69
CA LEU A 93 -4.27 -7.27 -9.72
C LEU A 93 -5.10 -7.96 -8.65
N THR A 94 -4.74 -7.82 -7.38
CA THR A 94 -5.62 -8.17 -6.27
C THR A 94 -6.36 -6.92 -5.82
N THR A 95 -7.64 -7.06 -5.48
CA THR A 95 -8.48 -5.99 -4.93
C THR A 95 -9.24 -6.47 -3.72
N SER A 96 -9.55 -5.56 -2.79
CA SER A 96 -10.41 -5.84 -1.65
C SER A 96 -11.55 -4.83 -1.56
N SER A 97 -12.65 -5.23 -0.94
CA SER A 97 -13.88 -4.45 -0.88
C SER A 97 -14.54 -4.46 0.49
N SER A 98 -15.46 -3.50 0.68
CA SER A 98 -16.14 -3.27 1.96
C SER A 98 -17.08 -4.40 2.38
N ASP A 99 -17.46 -5.27 1.49
CA ASP A 99 -18.21 -6.50 1.80
C ASP A 99 -17.31 -7.63 2.34
N GLY A 100 -16.00 -7.39 2.52
CA GLY A 100 -15.02 -8.35 3.02
C GLY A 100 -14.49 -9.30 1.96
N CYS A 101 -14.76 -9.07 0.68
CA CYS A 101 -14.27 -9.89 -0.42
C CYS A 101 -12.87 -9.46 -0.86
N VAL A 102 -12.10 -10.45 -1.32
CA VAL A 102 -10.87 -10.27 -2.08
C VAL A 102 -11.07 -10.88 -3.46
N GLN A 103 -10.59 -10.19 -4.49
CA GLN A 103 -10.72 -10.61 -5.89
C GLN A 103 -9.35 -10.57 -6.58
N ILE A 104 -9.13 -11.48 -7.50
CA ILE A 104 -7.98 -11.49 -8.39
C ILE A 104 -8.47 -11.24 -9.80
N HIS A 105 -7.81 -10.27 -10.46
CA HIS A 105 -8.04 -9.94 -11.85
C HIS A 105 -6.76 -10.14 -12.65
N GLN A 106 -6.87 -10.63 -13.88
CA GLN A 106 -5.76 -10.77 -14.80
C GLN A 106 -5.78 -9.66 -15.83
N LEU A 107 -4.67 -8.95 -15.95
CA LEU A 107 -4.49 -7.96 -17.02
C LEU A 107 -3.92 -8.67 -18.25
N THR A 108 -4.70 -8.66 -19.33
CA THR A 108 -4.29 -9.09 -20.66
C THR A 108 -4.28 -7.89 -21.62
N GLN A 109 -3.98 -8.12 -22.90
CA GLN A 109 -3.97 -7.03 -23.88
C GLN A 109 -5.37 -6.40 -24.02
N GLY A 110 -5.59 -5.28 -23.31
CA GLY A 110 -6.81 -4.46 -23.40
C GLY A 110 -7.95 -4.85 -22.48
N GLU A 111 -7.79 -5.84 -21.59
CA GLU A 111 -8.83 -6.28 -20.67
C GLU A 111 -8.31 -6.56 -19.27
N LEU A 112 -9.15 -6.28 -18.27
CA LEU A 112 -8.96 -6.68 -16.89
C LEU A 112 -10.05 -7.71 -16.55
N THR A 113 -9.70 -9.00 -16.58
CA THR A 113 -10.65 -10.12 -16.45
C THR A 113 -10.62 -10.69 -15.04
N PRO A 114 -11.77 -10.98 -14.41
CA PRO A 114 -11.82 -11.62 -13.10
C PRO A 114 -11.32 -13.08 -13.21
N VAL A 115 -10.45 -13.48 -12.28
CA VAL A 115 -9.92 -14.85 -12.16
C VAL A 115 -10.64 -15.61 -11.05
N CYS A 116 -10.68 -15.03 -9.85
CA CYS A 116 -11.40 -15.59 -8.70
C CYS A 116 -11.79 -14.48 -7.71
N SER A 117 -12.78 -14.81 -6.88
CA SER A 117 -13.27 -13.96 -5.80
C SER A 117 -13.69 -14.84 -4.63
N TRP A 118 -13.43 -14.38 -3.39
CA TRP A 118 -13.86 -15.08 -2.18
C TRP A 118 -14.12 -14.12 -1.02
N LYS A 119 -14.97 -14.53 -0.11
CA LYS A 119 -15.21 -13.84 1.16
C LYS A 119 -14.02 -14.10 2.07
N ALA A 120 -13.14 -13.12 2.17
CA ALA A 120 -11.91 -13.22 2.96
C ALA A 120 -12.14 -12.87 4.43
N HIS A 121 -12.97 -11.88 4.72
CA HIS A 121 -13.21 -11.35 6.06
C HIS A 121 -14.71 -11.23 6.36
N ASP A 122 -15.07 -11.26 7.66
CA ASP A 122 -16.45 -11.16 8.08
C ASP A 122 -17.00 -9.72 7.94
N TYR A 123 -16.10 -8.74 7.99
CA TYR A 123 -16.35 -7.31 7.80
C TYR A 123 -15.50 -6.77 6.66
N GLU A 124 -15.25 -5.46 6.61
CA GLU A 124 -14.45 -4.80 5.58
C GLU A 124 -13.07 -5.45 5.42
N ALA A 125 -12.70 -5.81 4.20
CA ALA A 125 -11.34 -6.22 3.86
C ALA A 125 -10.51 -4.97 3.54
N TRP A 126 -9.92 -4.36 4.57
CA TRP A 126 -9.20 -3.09 4.45
C TRP A 126 -8.01 -3.11 3.51
N ILE A 127 -7.34 -4.25 3.43
CA ILE A 127 -6.10 -4.37 2.67
C ILE A 127 -5.95 -5.74 2.04
N THR A 128 -5.42 -5.76 0.83
CA THR A 128 -4.91 -6.96 0.17
C THR A 128 -3.54 -6.67 -0.44
N ALA A 129 -2.64 -7.65 -0.42
CA ALA A 129 -1.30 -7.53 -0.98
C ALA A 129 -0.79 -8.87 -1.50
N PHE A 130 -0.08 -8.87 -2.63
CA PHE A 130 0.68 -10.03 -3.06
C PHE A 130 1.93 -10.22 -2.21
N ASP A 131 2.34 -11.48 -2.04
CA ASP A 131 3.73 -11.77 -1.73
C ASP A 131 4.57 -11.43 -2.97
N ASN A 132 5.52 -10.50 -2.83
CA ASN A 132 6.33 -10.01 -3.94
C ASN A 132 7.21 -11.10 -4.57
N TRP A 133 7.58 -12.12 -3.80
CA TRP A 133 8.50 -13.19 -4.18
C TRP A 133 7.77 -14.46 -4.66
N ASN A 134 6.57 -14.71 -4.10
CA ASN A 134 5.71 -15.82 -4.47
C ASN A 134 4.29 -15.32 -4.78
N THR A 135 4.05 -14.90 -6.00
CA THR A 135 2.79 -14.30 -6.45
C THR A 135 1.58 -15.25 -6.43
N ASN A 136 1.77 -16.53 -6.09
CA ASN A 136 0.67 -17.43 -5.75
C ASN A 136 0.14 -17.21 -4.33
N VAL A 137 0.82 -16.40 -3.51
CA VAL A 137 0.39 -16.07 -2.15
C VAL A 137 -0.15 -14.64 -2.12
N VAL A 138 -1.33 -14.51 -1.55
CA VAL A 138 -1.98 -13.21 -1.28
C VAL A 138 -2.23 -13.10 0.22
N TYR A 139 -1.98 -11.94 0.77
CA TYR A 139 -2.33 -11.58 2.14
C TYR A 139 -3.55 -10.69 2.16
N SER A 140 -4.36 -10.77 3.21
CA SER A 140 -5.44 -9.84 3.45
C SER A 140 -5.58 -9.49 4.92
N GLY A 141 -6.00 -8.26 5.18
CA GLY A 141 -6.31 -7.73 6.49
C GLY A 141 -7.72 -7.13 6.51
N GLY A 142 -8.45 -7.34 7.59
CA GLY A 142 -9.82 -6.87 7.69
C GLY A 142 -10.17 -6.30 9.06
N ASP A 143 -11.39 -5.76 9.15
CA ASP A 143 -11.96 -5.20 10.38
C ASP A 143 -12.30 -6.28 11.41
N ASP A 144 -12.31 -7.55 11.01
CA ASP A 144 -12.39 -8.72 11.89
C ASP A 144 -11.10 -8.96 12.72
N CYS A 145 -10.16 -8.01 12.70
CA CYS A 145 -8.87 -8.04 13.40
C CYS A 145 -7.97 -9.20 12.96
N ARG A 146 -8.14 -9.68 11.74
CA ARG A 146 -7.38 -10.82 11.25
C ARG A 146 -6.44 -10.44 10.11
N LEU A 147 -5.23 -10.98 10.19
CA LEU A 147 -4.32 -11.14 9.07
C LEU A 147 -4.44 -12.56 8.55
N LYS A 148 -4.74 -12.72 7.26
CA LYS A 148 -4.91 -14.02 6.60
C LYS A 148 -3.97 -14.13 5.40
N GLY A 149 -3.54 -15.36 5.09
CA GLY A 149 -2.80 -15.68 3.88
C GLY A 149 -3.54 -16.71 3.05
N TRP A 150 -3.45 -16.60 1.73
CA TRP A 150 -4.18 -17.39 0.76
C TRP A 150 -3.21 -17.91 -0.30
N ASP A 151 -3.29 -19.21 -0.63
CA ASP A 151 -2.54 -19.79 -1.75
C ASP A 151 -3.49 -19.95 -2.95
N LEU A 152 -3.27 -19.16 -3.99
CA LEU A 152 -4.11 -19.12 -5.19
C LEU A 152 -4.13 -20.44 -6.00
N ARG A 153 -3.18 -21.34 -5.72
CA ARG A 153 -3.16 -22.70 -6.32
C ARG A 153 -4.12 -23.66 -5.65
N GLN A 154 -4.59 -23.30 -4.45
CA GLN A 154 -5.56 -24.06 -3.67
C GLN A 154 -6.95 -23.43 -3.80
N ASN A 155 -7.96 -24.15 -3.31
CA ASN A 155 -9.29 -23.56 -3.22
C ASN A 155 -9.27 -22.39 -2.22
N SER A 156 -9.59 -21.18 -2.68
CA SER A 156 -9.57 -19.94 -1.91
C SER A 156 -10.62 -19.82 -0.80
N THR A 157 -11.35 -20.90 -0.50
CA THR A 157 -12.35 -20.91 0.58
C THR A 157 -11.76 -20.97 1.99
N SER A 158 -10.47 -21.34 2.12
CA SER A 158 -9.80 -21.45 3.41
C SER A 158 -8.41 -20.83 3.37
N PRO A 159 -8.09 -19.94 4.34
CA PRO A 159 -6.76 -19.35 4.41
C PRO A 159 -5.71 -20.41 4.82
N VAL A 160 -4.49 -20.31 4.28
CA VAL A 160 -3.34 -21.15 4.69
C VAL A 160 -2.85 -20.79 6.10
N PHE A 161 -3.11 -19.57 6.56
CA PHE A 161 -2.99 -19.16 7.95
C PHE A 161 -4.00 -18.04 8.28
N SER A 162 -4.29 -17.91 9.57
CA SER A 162 -5.05 -16.78 10.13
C SER A 162 -4.43 -16.38 11.47
N SER A 163 -4.02 -15.11 11.58
CA SER A 163 -3.43 -14.55 12.80
C SER A 163 -4.38 -13.52 13.43
N LYS A 164 -4.44 -13.54 14.78
CA LYS A 164 -5.16 -12.58 15.62
C LYS A 164 -4.19 -11.76 16.48
N ARG A 165 -3.00 -11.49 15.98
CA ARG A 165 -2.01 -10.72 16.73
C ARG A 165 -2.35 -9.24 16.82
N HIS A 166 -3.02 -8.73 15.82
CA HIS A 166 -3.65 -7.42 15.88
C HIS A 166 -4.95 -7.48 16.67
N GLU A 167 -5.19 -6.48 17.51
CA GLU A 167 -6.36 -6.38 18.38
C GLU A 167 -7.48 -5.55 17.74
N MET A 168 -7.20 -4.85 16.63
CA MET A 168 -8.13 -4.07 15.83
C MET A 168 -7.94 -4.34 14.34
N GLY A 169 -8.72 -3.64 13.50
CA GLY A 169 -8.69 -3.82 12.05
C GLY A 169 -7.30 -3.68 11.44
N VAL A 170 -6.91 -4.65 10.60
CA VAL A 170 -5.63 -4.67 9.90
C VAL A 170 -5.74 -3.86 8.62
N CYS A 171 -5.10 -2.69 8.59
CA CYS A 171 -5.31 -1.67 7.55
C CYS A 171 -4.22 -1.65 6.48
N SER A 172 -3.04 -2.19 6.76
CA SER A 172 -1.92 -2.13 5.83
C SER A 172 -1.06 -3.37 5.88
N ILE A 173 -0.63 -3.82 4.70
CA ILE A 173 0.25 -4.97 4.52
C ILE A 173 1.23 -4.64 3.39
N GLN A 174 2.51 -4.95 3.58
CA GLN A 174 3.46 -4.91 2.48
C GLN A 174 4.54 -5.99 2.63
N SER A 175 4.70 -6.82 1.59
CA SER A 175 5.85 -7.71 1.42
C SER A 175 7.10 -6.86 1.13
N CYS A 176 8.24 -7.19 1.76
CA CYS A 176 9.48 -6.45 1.56
C CYS A 176 9.98 -6.62 0.12
N PRO A 177 10.29 -5.52 -0.60
CA PRO A 177 10.72 -5.60 -1.99
C PRO A 177 12.16 -6.07 -2.17
N ILE A 178 12.97 -6.10 -1.09
CA ILE A 178 14.42 -6.37 -1.14
C ILE A 178 14.76 -7.68 -0.46
N ARG A 179 13.98 -8.09 0.54
CA ARG A 179 14.26 -9.27 1.36
C ARG A 179 13.09 -10.23 1.31
N GLU A 180 13.36 -11.42 0.76
CA GLU A 180 12.39 -12.51 0.69
C GLU A 180 11.89 -12.91 2.07
N TYR A 181 10.66 -13.37 2.14
CA TYR A 181 9.94 -13.80 3.36
C TYR A 181 9.67 -12.72 4.40
N LEU A 182 10.09 -11.49 4.18
CA LEU A 182 9.83 -10.41 5.13
C LEU A 182 8.53 -9.67 4.76
N LEU A 183 7.67 -9.48 5.75
CA LEU A 183 6.36 -8.85 5.61
C LEU A 183 6.15 -7.87 6.77
N CYS A 184 5.53 -6.72 6.53
CA CYS A 184 5.07 -5.84 7.60
C CYS A 184 3.56 -5.61 7.52
N THR A 185 2.94 -5.41 8.68
CA THR A 185 1.52 -5.11 8.82
C THR A 185 1.30 -3.96 9.79
N GLY A 186 0.26 -3.18 9.53
CA GLY A 186 -0.19 -2.10 10.39
C GLY A 186 -1.68 -2.22 10.70
N SER A 187 -2.09 -1.78 11.88
CA SER A 187 -3.47 -1.86 12.35
C SER A 187 -3.90 -0.62 13.11
N TYR A 188 -5.20 -0.46 13.28
CA TYR A 188 -5.80 0.55 14.17
C TYR A 188 -5.38 0.39 15.64
N ASP A 189 -4.88 -0.78 16.06
CA ASP A 189 -4.36 -1.05 17.41
C ASP A 189 -3.04 -0.31 17.71
N GLU A 190 -2.57 0.52 16.78
CA GLU A 190 -1.34 1.31 16.86
C GLU A 190 -0.05 0.49 16.74
N HIS A 191 -0.15 -0.79 16.36
CA HIS A 191 1.00 -1.68 16.24
C HIS A 191 1.45 -1.83 14.78
N LEU A 192 2.77 -1.70 14.59
CA LEU A 192 3.51 -2.13 13.42
C LEU A 192 4.15 -3.49 13.75
N LEU A 193 3.77 -4.53 13.01
CA LEU A 193 4.34 -5.87 13.17
C LEU A 193 5.19 -6.24 11.96
N VAL A 194 6.32 -6.90 12.20
CA VAL A 194 7.17 -7.49 11.16
C VAL A 194 7.13 -9.01 11.29
N TRP A 195 7.01 -9.71 10.18
CA TRP A 195 6.78 -11.15 10.12
C TRP A 195 7.79 -11.85 9.22
N ASP A 196 8.05 -13.12 9.52
CA ASP A 196 8.61 -14.09 8.59
C ASP A 196 7.45 -14.84 7.90
N GLY A 197 7.26 -14.65 6.60
CA GLY A 197 6.19 -15.28 5.82
C GLY A 197 6.19 -16.82 5.85
N ARG A 198 7.30 -17.43 6.25
CA ARG A 198 7.40 -18.90 6.44
C ARG A 198 6.82 -19.34 7.79
N GLN A 199 6.69 -18.42 8.76
CA GLN A 199 6.23 -18.72 10.11
C GLN A 199 5.34 -17.59 10.67
N MET A 200 4.08 -17.59 10.29
CA MET A 200 3.10 -16.55 10.65
C MET A 200 2.42 -16.75 12.01
N LYS A 201 2.98 -17.57 12.90
CA LYS A 201 2.43 -17.79 14.26
C LYS A 201 2.73 -16.63 15.21
N GLN A 202 3.93 -16.04 15.09
CA GLN A 202 4.43 -14.95 15.91
C GLN A 202 5.13 -13.94 15.00
N PRO A 203 4.95 -12.64 15.24
CA PRO A 203 5.76 -11.64 14.57
C PRO A 203 7.22 -11.75 15.02
N LEU A 204 8.14 -11.37 14.13
CA LEU A 204 9.55 -11.22 14.43
C LEU A 204 9.79 -10.01 15.35
N ALA A 205 9.02 -8.95 15.14
CA ALA A 205 9.12 -7.73 15.91
C ALA A 205 7.74 -7.04 15.98
N ASP A 206 7.53 -6.30 17.06
CA ASP A 206 6.30 -5.60 17.42
C ASP A 206 6.68 -4.23 17.98
N LEU A 207 6.11 -3.15 17.39
CA LEU A 207 6.34 -1.78 17.82
C LEU A 207 5.02 -1.02 17.88
N ARG A 208 4.69 -0.48 19.06
CA ARG A 208 3.60 0.48 19.20
C ARG A 208 4.10 1.87 18.79
N VAL A 209 3.48 2.46 17.77
CA VAL A 209 3.85 3.77 17.21
C VAL A 209 2.97 4.93 17.71
N GLY A 210 1.97 4.64 18.54
CA GLY A 210 1.15 5.67 19.22
C GLY A 210 0.03 6.26 18.38
N GLY A 211 -0.29 5.68 17.23
CA GLY A 211 -1.43 6.03 16.39
C GLY A 211 -1.78 4.89 15.44
N GLY A 212 -3.06 4.79 15.04
CA GLY A 212 -3.51 3.73 14.14
C GLY A 212 -2.69 3.71 12.85
N VAL A 213 -2.07 2.57 12.53
CA VAL A 213 -1.13 2.43 11.40
C VAL A 213 -1.92 2.21 10.12
N TRP A 214 -2.21 3.31 9.42
CA TRP A 214 -3.01 3.29 8.20
C TRP A 214 -2.23 2.86 6.95
N ARG A 215 -0.93 3.23 6.85
CA ARG A 215 -0.03 2.81 5.77
C ARG A 215 1.31 2.35 6.32
N VAL A 216 1.83 1.30 5.70
CA VAL A 216 3.21 0.86 5.87
C VAL A 216 3.89 0.80 4.51
N LYS A 217 5.14 1.26 4.44
CA LYS A 217 5.95 1.25 3.21
C LYS A 217 7.39 0.90 3.53
N TRP A 218 7.84 -0.26 3.06
CA TRP A 218 9.26 -0.58 3.07
C TRP A 218 10.03 0.41 2.22
N HIS A 219 11.20 0.82 2.70
CA HIS A 219 12.11 1.61 1.89
C HIS A 219 12.53 0.82 0.64
N PRO A 220 12.55 1.43 -0.57
CA PRO A 220 12.84 0.71 -1.81
C PRO A 220 14.26 0.15 -1.91
N ARG A 221 15.23 0.67 -1.13
CA ARG A 221 16.65 0.29 -1.15
C ARG A 221 17.21 -0.21 0.17
N HIS A 222 16.50 0.01 1.28
CA HIS A 222 16.98 -0.35 2.63
C HIS A 222 15.94 -1.25 3.33
N ALA A 223 16.19 -2.56 3.33
CA ALA A 223 15.27 -3.59 3.88
C ALA A 223 15.01 -3.47 5.39
N ARG A 224 15.65 -2.51 6.08
CA ARG A 224 15.46 -2.23 7.51
C ARG A 224 14.53 -1.03 7.77
N LEU A 225 14.29 -0.17 6.79
CA LEU A 225 13.51 1.05 6.99
C LEU A 225 12.05 0.86 6.56
N ILE A 226 11.14 1.25 7.43
CA ILE A 226 9.70 1.27 7.19
C ILE A 226 9.17 2.68 7.45
N LEU A 227 8.45 3.24 6.49
CA LEU A 227 7.66 4.45 6.66
C LEU A 227 6.25 4.05 7.08
N THR A 228 5.69 4.75 8.08
CA THR A 228 4.31 4.57 8.52
C THR A 228 3.55 5.88 8.48
N ALA A 229 2.28 5.83 8.04
CA ALA A 229 1.30 6.89 8.29
C ALA A 229 0.42 6.43 9.46
N THR A 230 0.42 7.20 10.55
CA THR A 230 -0.12 6.79 11.84
C THR A 230 -1.28 7.67 12.30
N MET A 231 -2.19 7.95 11.39
CA MET A 231 -3.41 8.72 11.64
C MET A 231 -3.13 10.02 12.42
N TYR A 232 -3.54 10.09 13.69
CA TYR A 232 -3.42 11.29 14.53
C TYR A 232 -2.01 11.49 15.13
N ASN A 233 -1.07 10.59 14.87
CA ASN A 233 0.31 10.67 15.36
C ASN A 233 1.32 10.88 14.21
N GLY A 234 0.91 11.50 13.11
CA GLY A 234 1.79 11.88 12.01
C GLY A 234 2.39 10.72 11.24
N TYR A 235 3.66 10.85 10.88
CA TYR A 235 4.42 9.88 10.09
C TYR A 235 5.70 9.48 10.80
N HIS A 236 6.07 8.20 10.72
CA HIS A 236 7.29 7.71 11.35
C HIS A 236 8.16 6.99 10.34
N VAL A 237 9.46 7.18 10.45
CA VAL A 237 10.45 6.27 9.89
C VAL A 237 10.88 5.35 11.01
N VAL A 238 10.69 4.05 10.79
CA VAL A 238 11.00 2.98 11.75
C VAL A 238 12.18 2.20 11.21
N ASP A 239 13.17 1.96 12.07
CA ASP A 239 14.20 0.98 11.83
C ASP A 239 13.74 -0.39 12.35
N ALA A 240 13.51 -1.33 11.44
CA ALA A 240 13.04 -2.67 11.76
C ALA A 240 14.13 -3.60 12.32
N GLN A 241 15.38 -3.16 12.35
CA GLN A 241 16.52 -3.92 12.84
C GLN A 241 17.39 -3.06 13.77
N HIS A 242 16.77 -2.12 14.50
CA HIS A 242 17.54 -1.22 15.34
C HIS A 242 18.37 -2.01 16.35
N SER A 243 19.70 -1.99 16.08
CA SER A 243 20.81 -2.28 16.99
C SER A 243 20.86 -3.62 17.78
N THR A 244 21.60 -3.57 18.82
CA THR A 244 22.14 -4.54 19.73
C THR A 244 21.15 -5.47 20.44
N ASP A 245 19.83 -5.17 20.42
CA ASP A 245 18.80 -5.97 21.10
C ASP A 245 17.71 -6.54 20.17
N GLY A 246 17.82 -6.31 18.85
CA GLY A 246 16.90 -6.85 17.84
C GLY A 246 15.50 -6.22 17.86
N LYS A 247 15.32 -5.06 18.52
CA LYS A 247 14.03 -4.38 18.60
C LYS A 247 13.88 -3.35 17.51
N MET A 248 12.64 -3.15 17.04
CA MET A 248 12.28 -2.02 16.19
C MET A 248 12.30 -0.72 16.99
N ALA A 249 12.65 0.39 16.32
CA ALA A 249 12.60 1.72 16.91
C ALA A 249 12.15 2.78 15.91
N VAL A 250 11.40 3.78 16.38
CA VAL A 250 11.17 5.01 15.63
C VAL A 250 12.45 5.81 15.61
N ILE A 251 12.98 6.09 14.41
CA ILE A 251 14.21 6.88 14.23
C ILE A 251 13.92 8.29 13.71
N HIS A 252 12.73 8.53 13.19
CA HIS A 252 12.27 9.85 12.78
C HIS A 252 10.75 9.98 12.93
N HIS A 253 10.29 11.13 13.41
CA HIS A 253 8.88 11.48 13.51
C HIS A 253 8.63 12.80 12.79
N TYR A 254 7.60 12.84 11.94
CA TYR A 254 7.17 14.02 11.20
C TYR A 254 5.69 14.26 11.42
N ASP A 255 5.33 15.41 12.01
CA ASP A 255 3.96 15.80 12.36
C ASP A 255 3.61 17.24 11.99
N GLU A 256 4.45 17.93 11.21
CA GLU A 256 4.21 19.33 10.80
C GLU A 256 2.93 19.42 9.95
N ASP A 257 1.96 20.22 10.41
CA ASP A 257 0.68 20.49 9.75
C ASP A 257 -0.08 19.21 9.33
N VAL A 258 -0.07 18.19 10.21
CA VAL A 258 -0.74 16.91 9.99
C VAL A 258 -2.07 16.89 10.76
N SER A 259 -3.19 16.83 10.02
CA SER A 259 -4.52 16.65 10.63
C SER A 259 -4.84 15.19 10.87
N LEU A 260 -4.57 14.35 9.87
CA LEU A 260 -4.68 12.90 9.88
C LEU A 260 -3.69 12.31 8.87
N GLY A 261 -2.65 11.64 9.33
CA GLY A 261 -1.66 10.99 8.48
C GLY A 261 -2.28 9.79 7.73
N TYR A 262 -2.50 9.97 6.43
CA TYR A 262 -3.27 9.03 5.61
C TYR A 262 -2.42 8.35 4.54
N GLY A 263 -1.81 9.11 3.64
CA GLY A 263 -0.96 8.62 2.56
C GLY A 263 0.51 8.86 2.83
N ALA A 264 1.36 7.89 2.53
CA ALA A 264 2.81 8.03 2.61
C ALA A 264 3.48 7.11 1.59
N ASP A 265 4.53 7.59 0.93
CA ASP A 265 5.40 6.76 0.11
C ASP A 265 6.81 7.33 0.00
N TRP A 266 7.76 6.45 -0.30
CA TRP A 266 9.15 6.79 -0.57
C TRP A 266 9.35 7.24 -2.01
N CYS A 267 10.34 8.09 -2.23
CA CYS A 267 10.85 8.34 -3.57
C CYS A 267 11.66 7.13 -4.07
N TYR A 268 11.33 6.66 -5.27
CA TYR A 268 12.00 5.52 -5.90
C TYR A 268 13.19 5.93 -6.78
N SER A 269 13.46 7.24 -6.89
CA SER A 269 14.61 7.74 -7.65
C SER A 269 15.90 7.62 -6.85
N ASP A 270 16.96 7.12 -7.49
CA ASP A 270 18.30 7.02 -6.89
C ASP A 270 18.91 8.40 -6.58
N SER A 271 18.44 9.46 -7.26
CA SER A 271 18.91 10.82 -7.06
C SER A 271 18.38 11.49 -5.77
N TYR A 272 17.35 10.93 -5.16
CA TYR A 272 16.67 11.51 -3.99
C TYR A 272 16.47 10.45 -2.91
N ASP A 273 17.59 10.02 -2.32
CA ASP A 273 17.55 9.06 -1.22
C ASP A 273 16.83 9.66 -0.01
N ASN A 274 16.00 8.84 0.65
CA ASN A 274 15.20 9.23 1.82
C ASN A 274 14.22 10.41 1.61
N LEU A 275 13.89 10.77 0.36
CA LEU A 275 12.80 11.71 0.08
C LEU A 275 11.46 10.97 0.24
N ILE A 276 10.53 11.62 0.92
CA ILE A 276 9.22 11.07 1.28
C ILE A 276 8.13 12.04 0.83
N ALA A 277 7.05 11.49 0.30
CA ALA A 277 5.80 12.20 0.07
C ALA A 277 4.75 11.72 1.09
N THR A 278 4.05 12.68 1.72
CA THR A 278 2.97 12.40 2.67
C THR A 278 1.73 13.21 2.36
N CYS A 279 0.56 12.61 2.62
CA CYS A 279 -0.74 13.25 2.44
C CYS A 279 -1.53 13.22 3.74
N SER A 280 -1.97 14.40 4.19
CA SER A 280 -2.86 14.55 5.32
C SER A 280 -4.31 14.75 4.86
N PHE A 281 -5.26 14.10 5.54
CA PHE A 281 -6.63 13.93 5.03
C PHE A 281 -7.49 15.20 5.16
N TYR A 282 -7.71 15.72 6.38
CA TYR A 282 -8.69 16.80 6.60
C TYR A 282 -8.24 18.18 6.11
N ASN A 283 -6.94 18.46 6.15
CA ASN A 283 -6.39 19.71 5.64
C ASN A 283 -5.93 19.63 4.18
N HIS A 284 -6.11 18.46 3.52
CA HIS A 284 -5.77 18.20 2.12
C HIS A 284 -4.32 18.57 1.78
N ALA A 285 -3.40 18.39 2.75
CA ALA A 285 -2.01 18.73 2.57
C ALA A 285 -1.25 17.60 1.88
N LEU A 286 -0.43 17.97 0.89
CA LEU A 286 0.61 17.12 0.30
C LEU A 286 1.96 17.73 0.67
N GLN A 287 2.81 16.98 1.32
CA GLN A 287 4.11 17.44 1.82
C GLN A 287 5.22 16.55 1.27
N LEU A 288 6.35 17.18 0.95
CA LEU A 288 7.58 16.52 0.58
C LEU A 288 8.64 16.86 1.62
N TRP A 289 9.23 15.84 2.20
CA TRP A 289 10.28 16.00 3.20
C TRP A 289 11.34 14.92 3.05
N GLN A 290 12.50 15.15 3.64
CA GLN A 290 13.63 14.23 3.60
C GLN A 290 14.19 14.07 5.00
N PHE A 291 14.48 12.84 5.42
CA PHE A 291 15.20 12.60 6.64
C PHE A 291 16.66 12.26 6.36
N THR A 292 17.53 12.60 7.30
CA THR A 292 18.96 12.27 7.22
C THR A 292 19.26 11.19 8.25
N MET A 293 19.77 10.06 7.79
CA MET A 293 20.32 9.05 8.72
C MET A 293 21.55 9.63 9.42
N ILE A 294 21.51 9.71 10.73
CA ILE A 294 22.69 10.08 11.51
C ILE A 294 23.67 8.91 11.45
N SER A 295 24.93 9.18 11.09
CA SER A 295 25.96 8.20 10.78
C SER A 295 26.39 7.27 11.95
N HIS A 296 25.72 7.31 13.09
CA HIS A 296 25.94 6.41 14.22
C HIS A 296 25.20 5.07 14.10
N ASP A 297 24.29 4.93 13.11
CA ASP A 297 23.42 3.76 12.95
C ASP A 297 23.90 2.77 11.87
N VAL A 298 25.11 2.96 11.34
CA VAL A 298 25.73 2.06 10.35
C VAL A 298 26.85 1.30 11.04
N GLY A 299 26.46 0.30 11.80
CA GLY A 299 27.35 -0.67 12.42
C GLY A 299 26.90 -2.08 12.11
#